data_74859819a5627181f3b9a819437b9184
#
_entry.id   74859819a5627181f3b9a819437b9184
#
_cell.length_a   1.000
_cell.length_b   1.000
_cell.length_c   1.000
_cell.angle_alpha   90.00
_cell.angle_beta   90.00
_cell.angle_gamma   90.00
#
_symmetry.space_group_name_H-M   'P 1'
#
loop_
_entity.id
_entity.type
_entity.pdbx_description
1 polymer ?
#
loop_
_entity_poly.entity_id
_entity_poly.type
_entity_poly.pdbx_seq_one_letter_code
_entity_poly.pdbx_strand_id
1 'polypeptide(L)'
;MNLKNIHTNRLILMPITLEITKSLLNGSSKEIENPGIRCDKKWPTKDTMDILPIIKASLEKSKIPTGFETWMIINKNNKKIIGDIGFHGKPNENGEVEVGFGLVEHERGKGFGSESLNAIMDWLNFQESVKIIKAECLINNKPSAKILEK
;
A
#
# COMPACT_ATOMS: atom_id res chain seq x y z
N MET A 1 -10.24 15.90 -5.87
CA MET A 1 -9.30 16.14 -4.77
C MET A 1 -8.15 15.17 -4.85
N ASN A 2 -6.94 15.68 -4.68
CA ASN A 2 -5.77 14.82 -4.67
C ASN A 2 -5.64 14.11 -3.32
N LEU A 3 -5.32 12.85 -3.40
CA LEU A 3 -5.08 12.02 -2.23
C LEU A 3 -3.75 12.44 -1.59
N LYS A 4 -3.76 12.61 -0.28
CA LYS A 4 -2.57 13.05 0.46
C LYS A 4 -1.83 11.87 1.06
N ASN A 5 -0.52 12.04 1.26
CA ASN A 5 0.26 11.07 2.01
C ASN A 5 -0.22 11.00 3.45
N ILE A 6 -0.13 9.82 4.03
CA ILE A 6 -0.44 9.61 5.44
C ILE A 6 0.86 9.55 6.23
N HIS A 7 0.96 10.35 7.28
CA HIS A 7 2.16 10.38 8.12
C HIS A 7 1.86 9.74 9.47
N THR A 8 2.72 8.80 9.87
CA THR A 8 2.69 8.21 11.20
C THR A 8 3.95 8.64 11.95
N ASN A 9 4.15 8.09 13.13
CA ASN A 9 5.36 8.40 13.91
C ASN A 9 6.64 8.06 13.15
N ARG A 10 6.71 6.91 12.50
CA ARG A 10 7.92 6.43 11.84
C ARG A 10 7.80 6.27 10.33
N LEU A 11 6.61 6.41 9.78
CA LEU A 11 6.32 6.05 8.40
C LEU A 11 5.61 7.15 7.63
N ILE A 12 5.77 7.11 6.31
CA ILE A 12 4.94 7.85 5.36
C ILE A 12 4.30 6.80 4.46
N LEU A 13 2.98 6.85 4.32
CA LEU A 13 2.27 6.03 3.36
C LEU A 13 1.96 6.91 2.16
N MET A 14 2.48 6.55 1.01
CA MET A 14 2.33 7.35 -0.22
C MET A 14 1.57 6.53 -1.26
N PRO A 15 0.44 7.08 -1.79
CA PRO A 15 -0.30 6.37 -2.82
C PRO A 15 0.56 6.14 -4.05
N ILE A 16 0.50 4.93 -4.60
CA ILE A 16 1.20 4.63 -5.85
C ILE A 16 0.45 5.28 -7.01
N THR A 17 1.19 5.89 -7.91
CA THR A 17 0.61 6.55 -9.10
C THR A 17 0.75 5.65 -10.31
N LEU A 18 0.04 5.99 -11.40
CA LEU A 18 0.17 5.27 -12.66
C LEU A 18 1.59 5.38 -13.21
N GLU A 19 2.19 6.55 -13.11
CA GLU A 19 3.55 6.81 -13.58
C GLU A 19 4.56 5.94 -12.83
N ILE A 20 4.44 5.86 -11.51
CA ILE A 20 5.28 5.00 -10.68
C ILE A 20 5.10 3.54 -11.06
N THR A 21 3.84 3.12 -11.22
CA THR A 21 3.52 1.73 -11.58
C THR A 21 4.17 1.34 -12.91
N LYS A 22 4.04 2.18 -13.92
CA LYS A 22 4.64 1.95 -15.23
C LYS A 22 6.17 1.89 -15.14
N SER A 23 6.74 2.79 -14.36
CA SER A 23 8.20 2.84 -14.16
C SER A 23 8.72 1.55 -13.54
N LEU A 24 8.06 1.08 -12.48
CA LEU A 24 8.45 -0.16 -11.81
C LEU A 24 8.30 -1.37 -12.74
N LEU A 25 7.25 -1.42 -13.55
CA LEU A 25 7.05 -2.50 -14.51
C LEU A 25 8.15 -2.52 -15.57
N ASN A 26 8.75 -1.37 -15.87
CA ASN A 26 9.87 -1.25 -16.79
C ASN A 26 11.24 -1.40 -16.11
N GLY A 27 11.24 -1.75 -14.83
CA GLY A 27 12.47 -1.94 -14.06
C GLY A 27 13.16 -0.65 -13.64
N SER A 28 12.45 0.46 -13.62
CA SER A 28 13.00 1.77 -13.26
C SER A 28 12.35 2.30 -11.97
N SER A 29 13.11 3.05 -11.19
CA SER A 29 12.59 3.73 -10.00
C SER A 29 12.70 5.25 -10.10
N LYS A 30 12.97 5.78 -11.29
CA LYS A 30 13.20 7.22 -11.51
C LYS A 30 12.04 8.10 -11.03
N GLU A 31 10.80 7.66 -11.25
CA GLU A 31 9.62 8.43 -10.86
C GLU A 31 9.48 8.54 -9.34
N ILE A 32 10.02 7.55 -8.62
CA ILE A 32 10.00 7.53 -7.16
C ILE A 32 11.14 8.37 -6.59
N GLU A 33 12.33 8.24 -7.16
CA GLU A 33 13.56 8.85 -6.63
C GLU A 33 13.58 10.36 -6.72
N ASN A 34 12.84 10.92 -7.66
CA ASN A 34 12.82 12.36 -7.91
C ASN A 34 12.48 13.19 -6.66
N PRO A 35 11.54 12.78 -5.77
CA PRO A 35 11.29 13.51 -4.52
C PRO A 35 12.27 13.19 -3.38
N GLY A 36 13.39 12.52 -3.64
CA GLY A 36 14.34 12.15 -2.60
C GLY A 36 14.05 10.84 -1.90
N ILE A 37 13.06 10.11 -2.39
CA ILE A 37 12.69 8.80 -1.87
C ILE A 37 13.44 7.73 -2.65
N ARG A 38 13.89 6.69 -1.94
CA ARG A 38 14.62 5.58 -2.56
C ARG A 38 13.92 4.27 -2.27
N CYS A 39 14.14 3.29 -3.13
CA CYS A 39 13.67 1.93 -2.88
C CYS A 39 14.69 1.18 -2.03
N ASP A 40 14.20 0.42 -1.05
CA ASP A 40 15.05 -0.57 -0.39
C ASP A 40 15.53 -1.56 -1.45
N LYS A 41 16.70 -2.15 -1.26
CA LYS A 41 17.31 -3.10 -2.22
C LYS A 41 16.37 -4.27 -2.55
N LYS A 42 15.52 -4.65 -1.62
CA LYS A 42 14.60 -5.79 -1.76
C LYS A 42 13.19 -5.38 -2.16
N TRP A 43 12.94 -4.08 -2.33
CA TRP A 43 11.64 -3.59 -2.78
C TRP A 43 11.75 -3.03 -4.20
N PRO A 44 10.82 -3.31 -5.13
CA PRO A 44 9.60 -4.09 -4.93
C PRO A 44 9.88 -5.58 -4.77
N THR A 45 9.08 -6.23 -3.92
CA THR A 45 9.16 -7.67 -3.73
C THR A 45 8.52 -8.38 -4.92
N LYS A 46 8.68 -9.70 -4.98
CA LYS A 46 8.01 -10.49 -6.01
C LYS A 46 6.49 -10.33 -5.92
N ASP A 47 5.95 -10.33 -4.70
CA ASP A 47 4.51 -10.16 -4.49
C ASP A 47 4.03 -8.82 -5.00
N THR A 48 4.81 -7.76 -4.76
CA THR A 48 4.51 -6.43 -5.29
C THR A 48 4.51 -6.44 -6.82
N MET A 49 5.54 -7.02 -7.42
CA MET A 49 5.65 -7.08 -8.88
C MET A 49 4.47 -7.85 -9.50
N ASP A 50 4.00 -8.90 -8.83
CA ASP A 50 2.89 -9.71 -9.32
C ASP A 50 1.57 -8.95 -9.38
N ILE A 51 1.38 -7.96 -8.49
CA ILE A 51 0.14 -7.18 -8.46
C ILE A 51 0.20 -5.88 -9.27
N LEU A 52 1.38 -5.45 -9.69
CA LEU A 52 1.53 -4.20 -10.46
C LEU A 52 0.66 -4.13 -11.72
N PRO A 53 0.51 -5.21 -12.52
CA PRO A 53 -0.38 -5.15 -13.68
C PRO A 53 -1.83 -4.87 -13.32
N ILE A 54 -2.30 -5.39 -12.19
CA ILE A 54 -3.66 -5.15 -11.70
C ILE A 54 -3.80 -3.71 -11.26
N ILE A 55 -2.81 -3.18 -10.55
CA ILE A 55 -2.77 -1.78 -10.11
C ILE A 55 -2.78 -0.86 -11.32
N LYS A 56 -1.98 -1.19 -12.33
CA LYS A 56 -1.92 -0.40 -13.56
C LYS A 56 -3.30 -0.31 -14.23
N ALA A 57 -3.97 -1.45 -14.37
CA ALA A 57 -5.30 -1.48 -14.99
C ALA A 57 -6.31 -0.62 -14.21
N SER A 58 -6.26 -0.70 -12.89
CA SER A 58 -7.13 0.08 -12.02
C SER A 58 -6.87 1.59 -12.16
N LEU A 59 -5.60 1.99 -12.15
CA LEU A 59 -5.21 3.39 -12.26
C LEU A 59 -5.46 3.97 -13.66
N GLU A 60 -5.41 3.14 -14.70
CA GLU A 60 -5.76 3.56 -16.05
C GLU A 60 -7.24 3.94 -16.15
N LYS A 61 -8.08 3.27 -15.37
CA LYS A 61 -9.51 3.60 -15.31
C LYS A 61 -9.78 4.87 -14.52
N SER A 62 -9.19 4.98 -13.35
CA SER A 62 -9.46 6.11 -12.45
C SER A 62 -8.67 7.36 -12.80
N LYS A 63 -7.56 7.23 -13.51
CA LYS A 63 -6.62 8.29 -13.90
C LYS A 63 -5.77 8.81 -12.76
N ILE A 64 -6.33 8.87 -11.56
CA ILE A 64 -5.62 9.31 -10.35
C ILE A 64 -5.82 8.25 -9.25
N PRO A 65 -4.91 8.16 -8.27
CA PRO A 65 -5.09 7.23 -7.16
C PRO A 65 -6.35 7.56 -6.37
N THR A 66 -7.11 6.51 -6.04
CA THR A 66 -8.34 6.62 -5.24
C THR A 66 -8.08 6.32 -3.77
N GLY A 67 -6.95 5.70 -3.45
CA GLY A 67 -6.62 5.17 -2.14
C GLY A 67 -6.96 3.69 -1.98
N PHE A 68 -7.71 3.13 -2.91
CA PHE A 68 -8.06 1.69 -2.89
C PHE A 68 -7.16 0.83 -3.77
N GLU A 69 -6.05 1.37 -4.27
CA GLU A 69 -5.02 0.61 -4.95
C GLU A 69 -3.96 0.19 -3.94
N THR A 70 -2.79 0.78 -4.02
CA THR A 70 -1.68 0.43 -3.13
C THR A 70 -0.99 1.68 -2.63
N TRP A 71 -0.58 1.65 -1.37
CA TRP A 71 0.21 2.70 -0.74
C TRP A 71 1.62 2.15 -0.50
N MET A 72 2.62 2.92 -0.87
CA MET A 72 4.01 2.55 -0.57
C MET A 72 4.31 2.94 0.87
N ILE A 73 4.98 2.04 1.59
CA ILE A 73 5.37 2.27 2.98
C ILE A 73 6.81 2.78 3.00
N ILE A 74 6.99 4.01 3.45
CA ILE A 74 8.29 4.69 3.45
C ILE A 74 8.75 4.88 4.90
N ASN A 75 9.97 4.46 5.20
CA ASN A 75 10.60 4.72 6.49
C ASN A 75 11.04 6.18 6.52
N LYS A 76 10.50 6.97 7.45
CA LYS A 76 10.82 8.39 7.58
C LYS A 76 12.29 8.66 7.82
N ASN A 77 12.94 7.76 8.53
CA ASN A 77 14.32 7.96 8.98
C ASN A 77 15.31 7.99 7.81
N ASN A 78 15.16 7.06 6.86
CA ASN A 78 16.09 6.95 5.74
C ASN A 78 15.45 7.20 4.37
N LYS A 79 14.15 7.50 4.33
CA LYS A 79 13.40 7.78 3.10
C LYS A 79 13.37 6.60 2.12
N LYS A 80 13.48 5.38 2.63
CA LYS A 80 13.41 4.18 1.80
C LYS A 80 12.03 3.56 1.83
N ILE A 81 11.57 3.09 0.67
CA ILE A 81 10.36 2.30 0.56
C ILE A 81 10.69 0.90 1.06
N ILE A 82 10.02 0.47 2.12
CA ILE A 82 10.29 -0.81 2.78
C ILE A 82 9.16 -1.82 2.60
N GLY A 83 8.09 -1.42 1.94
CA GLY A 83 6.96 -2.31 1.72
C GLY A 83 5.79 -1.58 1.09
N ASP A 84 4.66 -2.24 1.09
CA ASP A 84 3.42 -1.67 0.58
C ASP A 84 2.22 -2.24 1.31
N ILE A 85 1.13 -1.49 1.29
CA ILE A 85 -0.15 -1.86 1.88
C ILE A 85 -1.25 -1.44 0.92
N GLY A 86 -2.18 -2.32 0.65
CA GLY A 86 -3.18 -2.03 -0.35
C GLY A 86 -4.43 -2.88 -0.22
N PHE A 87 -5.24 -2.82 -1.24
CA PHE A 87 -6.57 -3.41 -1.24
C PHE A 87 -6.75 -4.31 -2.46
N HIS A 88 -7.66 -5.27 -2.33
CA HIS A 88 -8.08 -6.11 -3.44
C HIS A 88 -9.26 -5.45 -4.18
N GLY A 89 -9.10 -4.17 -4.49
CA GLY A 89 -10.10 -3.37 -5.19
C GLY A 89 -10.92 -2.49 -4.27
N LYS A 90 -11.85 -1.77 -4.87
CA LYS A 90 -12.75 -0.87 -4.17
C LYS A 90 -13.77 -1.66 -3.34
N PRO A 91 -14.45 -1.01 -2.37
CA PRO A 91 -15.51 -1.68 -1.62
C PRO A 91 -16.55 -2.29 -2.55
N ASN A 92 -16.97 -3.51 -2.22
CA ASN A 92 -18.03 -4.18 -2.98
C ASN A 92 -19.41 -3.65 -2.59
N GLU A 93 -20.47 -4.28 -3.11
CA GLU A 93 -21.85 -3.88 -2.84
C GLU A 93 -22.19 -3.84 -1.35
N ASN A 94 -21.56 -4.71 -0.58
CA ASN A 94 -21.78 -4.81 0.87
C ASN A 94 -20.87 -3.89 1.68
N GLY A 95 -20.04 -3.08 0.99
CA GLY A 95 -19.09 -2.20 1.65
C GLY A 95 -17.88 -2.93 2.22
N GLU A 96 -17.55 -4.10 1.69
CA GLU A 96 -16.41 -4.90 2.14
C GLU A 96 -15.15 -4.53 1.38
N VAL A 97 -14.05 -4.34 2.10
CA VAL A 97 -12.71 -4.20 1.52
C VAL A 97 -11.78 -5.21 2.17
N GLU A 98 -10.80 -5.64 1.43
CA GLU A 98 -9.77 -6.54 1.93
C GLU A 98 -8.43 -5.85 1.84
N VAL A 99 -7.73 -5.76 2.98
CA VAL A 99 -6.43 -5.09 3.11
C VAL A 99 -5.33 -6.14 3.20
N GLY A 100 -4.28 -5.96 2.43
CA GLY A 100 -3.09 -6.79 2.53
C GLY A 100 -1.85 -5.91 2.59
N PHE A 101 -0.81 -6.38 3.28
CA PHE A 101 0.46 -5.65 3.30
C PHE A 101 1.65 -6.59 3.31
N GLY A 102 2.78 -6.09 2.85
CA GLY A 102 4.03 -6.80 2.90
C GLY A 102 5.18 -5.86 3.16
N LEU A 103 6.19 -6.36 3.85
CA LEU A 103 7.42 -5.63 4.14
C LEU A 103 8.60 -6.43 3.62
N VAL A 104 9.67 -5.73 3.24
CA VAL A 104 10.93 -6.43 2.96
C VAL A 104 11.37 -7.17 4.22
N GLU A 105 11.99 -8.33 4.04
CA GLU A 105 12.25 -9.26 5.13
C GLU A 105 12.98 -8.64 6.32
N HIS A 106 14.03 -7.86 6.07
CA HIS A 106 14.84 -7.29 7.14
C HIS A 106 14.17 -6.15 7.91
N GLU A 107 12.99 -5.71 7.46
CA GLU A 107 12.21 -4.69 8.17
C GLU A 107 11.01 -5.28 8.92
N ARG A 108 10.86 -6.60 8.89
CA ARG A 108 9.82 -7.27 9.65
C ARG A 108 10.18 -7.36 11.12
N GLY A 109 9.18 -7.51 11.98
CA GLY A 109 9.38 -7.65 13.41
C GLY A 109 9.69 -6.36 14.16
N LYS A 110 9.54 -5.20 13.50
CA LYS A 110 9.82 -3.89 14.11
C LYS A 110 8.54 -3.08 14.38
N GLY A 111 7.38 -3.67 14.10
CA GLY A 111 6.11 -2.99 14.31
C GLY A 111 5.63 -2.14 13.14
N PHE A 112 6.36 -2.11 12.04
CA PHE A 112 5.99 -1.29 10.87
C PHE A 112 4.69 -1.75 10.22
N GLY A 113 4.45 -3.07 10.19
CA GLY A 113 3.22 -3.62 9.64
C GLY A 113 1.99 -3.14 10.41
N SER A 114 2.05 -3.22 11.74
CA SER A 114 0.96 -2.76 12.60
C SER A 114 0.75 -1.26 12.49
N GLU A 115 1.84 -0.50 12.43
CA GLU A 115 1.77 0.95 12.28
C GLU A 115 1.12 1.35 10.96
N SER A 116 1.47 0.67 9.87
CA SER A 116 0.88 0.87 8.54
C SER A 116 -0.59 0.52 8.53
N LEU A 117 -0.93 -0.63 9.11
CA LEU A 117 -2.30 -1.10 9.14
C LEU A 117 -3.20 -0.14 9.92
N ASN A 118 -2.73 0.32 11.09
CA ASN A 118 -3.49 1.29 11.88
C ASN A 118 -3.73 2.58 11.12
N ALA A 119 -2.74 3.07 10.40
CA ALA A 119 -2.88 4.29 9.60
C ALA A 119 -3.91 4.11 8.48
N ILE A 120 -3.88 2.98 7.80
CA ILE A 120 -4.86 2.68 6.75
C ILE A 120 -6.26 2.49 7.33
N MET A 121 -6.38 1.86 8.50
CA MET A 121 -7.66 1.71 9.19
C MET A 121 -8.27 3.07 9.52
N ASP A 122 -7.46 4.01 9.99
CA ASP A 122 -7.92 5.37 10.26
C ASP A 122 -8.42 6.04 8.98
N TRP A 123 -7.68 5.89 7.88
CA TRP A 123 -8.10 6.43 6.59
C TRP A 123 -9.41 5.82 6.13
N LEU A 124 -9.57 4.50 6.30
CA LEU A 124 -10.81 3.80 5.93
C LEU A 124 -12.02 4.29 6.72
N ASN A 125 -11.81 4.71 7.96
CA ASN A 125 -12.91 5.23 8.80
C ASN A 125 -13.56 6.49 8.21
N PHE A 126 -12.86 7.21 7.36
CA PHE A 126 -13.40 8.39 6.67
C PHE A 126 -14.05 8.05 5.33
N GLN A 127 -14.05 6.77 4.93
CA GLN A 127 -14.63 6.35 3.65
C GLN A 127 -16.04 5.80 3.89
N GLU A 128 -17.06 6.53 3.45
CA GLU A 128 -18.45 6.15 3.68
C GLU A 128 -18.83 4.83 3.02
N SER A 129 -18.19 4.48 1.93
CA SER A 129 -18.46 3.25 1.19
C SER A 129 -17.95 1.99 1.89
N VAL A 130 -17.12 2.15 2.92
CA VAL A 130 -16.53 1.01 3.64
C VAL A 130 -17.37 0.69 4.87
N LYS A 131 -17.83 -0.56 4.96
CA LYS A 131 -18.64 -1.08 6.08
C LYS A 131 -17.90 -2.17 6.84
N ILE A 132 -17.20 -3.03 6.11
CA ILE A 132 -16.52 -4.20 6.68
C ILE A 132 -15.09 -4.21 6.13
N ILE A 133 -14.13 -4.39 7.01
CA ILE A 133 -12.72 -4.43 6.66
C ILE A 133 -12.19 -5.82 6.97
N LYS A 134 -11.68 -6.50 5.95
CA LYS A 134 -10.98 -7.77 6.10
C LYS A 134 -9.49 -7.50 5.96
N ALA A 135 -8.71 -7.93 6.94
CA ALA A 135 -7.27 -7.72 6.92
C ALA A 135 -6.58 -9.07 6.81
N GLU A 136 -5.71 -9.20 5.82
CA GLU A 136 -4.93 -10.40 5.58
C GLU A 136 -3.46 -10.08 5.75
N CYS A 137 -2.79 -10.84 6.60
CA CYS A 137 -1.36 -10.70 6.80
C CYS A 137 -0.64 -11.84 6.13
N LEU A 138 0.18 -11.54 5.12
CA LEU A 138 0.94 -12.54 4.38
C LEU A 138 2.33 -12.80 4.98
N ILE A 139 2.62 -12.18 6.11
CA ILE A 139 3.89 -12.39 6.82
C ILE A 139 3.96 -13.86 7.24
N ASN A 140 5.06 -14.52 6.93
CA ASN A 140 5.31 -15.93 7.25
C ASN A 140 4.42 -16.92 6.51
N ASN A 141 3.86 -16.51 5.37
CA ASN A 141 3.03 -17.37 4.52
C ASN A 141 1.84 -18.00 5.25
N LYS A 142 1.40 -17.36 6.32
CA LYS A 142 0.19 -17.79 7.04
C LYS A 142 -0.87 -16.73 6.85
N PRO A 143 -1.89 -17.02 6.04
CA PRO A 143 -2.99 -16.09 5.93
C PRO A 143 -3.72 -16.04 7.27
N SER A 144 -3.78 -14.87 7.88
CA SER A 144 -4.64 -14.65 9.02
C SER A 144 -5.61 -13.55 8.63
N ALA A 145 -6.86 -13.93 8.46
CA ALA A 145 -7.91 -12.99 8.12
C ALA A 145 -8.59 -12.54 9.40
N LYS A 146 -8.64 -11.24 9.61
CA LYS A 146 -9.47 -10.65 10.66
C LYS A 146 -10.56 -9.85 9.99
N ILE A 147 -11.78 -10.02 10.47
CA ILE A 147 -12.90 -9.22 10.01
C ILE A 147 -13.12 -8.13 11.04
N LEU A 148 -13.06 -6.89 10.57
CA LEU A 148 -13.24 -5.73 11.42
C LEU A 148 -14.47 -4.96 10.94
N GLU A 149 -15.41 -4.74 11.85
CA GLU A 149 -16.59 -3.95 11.54
C GLU A 149 -16.31 -2.49 11.86
N LYS A 150 -16.72 -1.66 10.95
CA LYS A 150 -16.56 -0.23 11.08
C LYS A 150 -17.64 0.39 11.98
#